data_740b4b190b386f28e805a50cc084248a
#
_entry.id   740b4b190b386f28e805a50cc084248a
#
_cell.length_a   1.000
_cell.length_b   1.000
_cell.length_c   1.000
_cell.angle_alpha   90.00
_cell.angle_beta   90.00
_cell.angle_gamma   90.00
#
_symmetry.space_group_name_H-M   'P 1'
#
loop_
_entity.id
_entity.type
_entity.pdbx_description
1 polymer ?
#
loop_
_entity_poly.entity_id
_entity_poly.type
_entity_poly.pdbx_seq_one_letter_code
_entity_poly.pdbx_strand_id
1 'polypeptide(L)'
;MNTKAALRFFGVVAVILGLFIWLIGPLANSIKQGLDLQGGTHIVLEAQDSGPNVVTDDAVERVIQILGRRINEMGLTEPIIQREGKKRIIIELPGEKDPQKAIETVGKTAVLEFRDENGKVHLDGNDLKDAKEQLEGKQASVNIQLTDEGAKKFGALTTANIGRHIGIYLDGEQLTNPVVNEPITGGSARITGSRDLEEAKNLAILLRSGALPVKVEVMEVRTVGPTLGQDSKDKSVIAFGVGIALIIAFMLVLYRLSGFVATIALLVFVLILVGILGPYALNATMTLPGVAGIILSMGVAVDANILIFERFKEEVTDGKTLRMSMESGFRRAFDTIFDANTSVMITAVILIVLGSGPVKGFAINLALGVIVSMFTAVSMSRTLMHMLIAARITNRPFWYGSNVSPSVTMEAFAKGDKKK
;
A
#
# COMPACT_ATOMS: atom_id res chain seq x y z
N MET A 1 -6.16 -47.87 7.41
CA MET A 1 -6.48 -46.45 7.58
C MET A 1 -6.73 -46.16 9.05
N ASN A 2 -6.01 -45.20 9.65
CA ASN A 2 -6.31 -44.77 11.02
C ASN A 2 -7.44 -43.75 10.97
N THR A 3 -8.67 -44.16 11.24
CA THR A 3 -9.89 -43.35 11.08
C THR A 3 -9.83 -42.04 11.88
N LYS A 4 -9.30 -42.08 13.11
CA LYS A 4 -9.15 -40.85 13.95
C LYS A 4 -8.15 -39.86 13.36
N ALA A 5 -7.02 -40.33 12.82
CA ALA A 5 -6.02 -39.48 12.19
C ALA A 5 -6.51 -38.92 10.84
N ALA A 6 -7.21 -39.76 10.04
CA ALA A 6 -7.83 -39.32 8.80
C ALA A 6 -8.91 -38.23 9.04
N LEU A 7 -9.77 -38.43 10.05
CA LEU A 7 -10.80 -37.44 10.41
C LEU A 7 -10.15 -36.10 10.83
N ARG A 8 -9.06 -36.13 11.60
CA ARG A 8 -8.31 -34.91 11.97
C ARG A 8 -7.73 -34.21 10.74
N PHE A 9 -7.08 -34.96 9.85
CA PHE A 9 -6.50 -34.39 8.61
C PHE A 9 -7.58 -33.71 7.75
N PHE A 10 -8.65 -34.45 7.40
CA PHE A 10 -9.73 -33.87 6.58
C PHE A 10 -10.48 -32.74 7.30
N GLY A 11 -10.63 -32.82 8.62
CA GLY A 11 -11.20 -31.76 9.44
C GLY A 11 -10.39 -30.46 9.35
N VAL A 12 -9.05 -30.55 9.51
CA VAL A 12 -8.15 -29.38 9.38
C VAL A 12 -8.20 -28.82 7.96
N VAL A 13 -8.14 -29.68 6.94
CA VAL A 13 -8.24 -29.23 5.53
C VAL A 13 -9.58 -28.53 5.26
N ALA A 14 -10.70 -29.09 5.75
CA ALA A 14 -12.03 -28.47 5.58
C ALA A 14 -12.12 -27.10 6.28
N VAL A 15 -11.54 -26.97 7.48
CA VAL A 15 -11.48 -25.68 8.19
C VAL A 15 -10.65 -24.66 7.39
N ILE A 16 -9.47 -25.05 6.88
CA ILE A 16 -8.62 -24.17 6.06
C ILE A 16 -9.36 -23.70 4.81
N LEU A 17 -9.99 -24.63 4.08
CA LEU A 17 -10.77 -24.29 2.89
C LEU A 17 -11.97 -23.40 3.20
N GLY A 18 -12.68 -23.68 4.29
CA GLY A 18 -13.80 -22.87 4.76
C GLY A 18 -13.35 -21.45 5.12
N LEU A 19 -12.26 -21.31 5.85
CA LEU A 19 -11.67 -20.00 6.19
C LEU A 19 -11.19 -19.27 4.94
N PHE A 20 -10.56 -19.97 4.00
CA PHE A 20 -10.10 -19.36 2.75
C PHE A 20 -11.28 -18.79 1.96
N ILE A 21 -12.33 -19.57 1.73
CA ILE A 21 -13.51 -19.12 0.96
C ILE A 21 -14.22 -17.97 1.67
N TRP A 22 -14.30 -18.01 2.99
CA TRP A 22 -14.99 -16.98 3.78
C TRP A 22 -14.22 -15.66 3.86
N LEU A 23 -12.89 -15.70 4.02
CA LEU A 23 -12.08 -14.52 4.30
C LEU A 23 -11.45 -13.88 3.06
N ILE A 24 -11.16 -14.65 1.99
CA ILE A 24 -10.39 -14.13 0.86
C ILE A 24 -11.08 -12.95 0.16
N GLY A 25 -12.40 -13.02 -0.04
CA GLY A 25 -13.15 -11.95 -0.69
C GLY A 25 -13.14 -10.64 0.11
N PRO A 26 -13.59 -10.63 1.37
CA PRO A 26 -13.52 -9.45 2.22
C PRO A 26 -12.10 -8.86 2.36
N LEU A 27 -11.08 -9.71 2.56
CA LEU A 27 -9.70 -9.24 2.69
C LEU A 27 -9.15 -8.64 1.40
N ALA A 28 -9.36 -9.29 0.25
CA ALA A 28 -8.89 -8.79 -1.04
C ALA A 28 -9.53 -7.43 -1.41
N ASN A 29 -10.83 -7.28 -1.12
CA ASN A 29 -11.56 -6.03 -1.39
C ASN A 29 -11.19 -4.88 -0.42
N SER A 30 -10.58 -5.19 0.71
CA SER A 30 -10.15 -4.20 1.68
C SER A 30 -8.76 -3.61 1.41
N ILE A 31 -8.00 -4.17 0.46
CA ILE A 31 -6.68 -3.67 0.11
C ILE A 31 -6.81 -2.41 -0.75
N LYS A 32 -6.10 -1.35 -0.35
CA LYS A 32 -6.02 -0.10 -1.13
C LYS A 32 -5.39 -0.35 -2.48
N GLN A 33 -5.97 0.23 -3.52
CA GLN A 33 -5.48 0.09 -4.89
C GLN A 33 -4.71 1.35 -5.30
N GLY A 34 -3.54 1.17 -5.90
CA GLY A 34 -2.74 2.27 -6.43
C GLY A 34 -3.25 2.79 -7.77
N LEU A 35 -2.58 3.82 -8.24
CA LEU A 35 -2.87 4.53 -9.48
C LEU A 35 -2.99 3.59 -10.69
N ASP A 36 -2.13 2.57 -10.76
CA ASP A 36 -2.09 1.62 -11.88
C ASP A 36 -3.35 0.76 -12.00
N LEU A 37 -4.11 0.59 -10.90
CA LEU A 37 -5.28 -0.28 -10.80
C LEU A 37 -6.61 0.47 -10.73
N GLN A 38 -6.60 1.74 -10.27
CA GLN A 38 -7.80 2.58 -10.21
C GLN A 38 -7.83 3.69 -11.24
N GLY A 39 -6.68 4.00 -11.86
CA GLY A 39 -6.47 5.24 -12.58
C GLY A 39 -6.28 6.42 -11.62
N GLY A 40 -6.05 7.61 -12.15
CA GLY A 40 -5.84 8.82 -11.38
C GLY A 40 -4.63 9.61 -11.85
N THR A 41 -4.06 10.46 -10.99
CA THR A 41 -2.99 11.38 -11.33
C THR A 41 -1.74 11.17 -10.48
N HIS A 42 -0.59 11.11 -11.15
CA HIS A 42 0.74 11.11 -10.56
C HIS A 42 1.38 12.48 -10.80
N ILE A 43 1.81 13.14 -9.73
CA ILE A 43 2.42 14.47 -9.76
C ILE A 43 3.78 14.39 -9.07
N VAL A 44 4.81 14.88 -9.73
CA VAL A 44 6.14 15.07 -9.13
C VAL A 44 6.36 16.56 -8.92
N LEU A 45 6.56 16.93 -7.68
CA LEU A 45 6.92 18.29 -7.27
C LEU A 45 8.39 18.34 -6.89
N GLU A 46 9.04 19.47 -7.16
CA GLU A 46 10.38 19.77 -6.67
C GLU A 46 10.36 21.03 -5.82
N ALA A 47 10.86 20.91 -4.60
CA ALA A 47 11.01 22.06 -3.70
C ALA A 47 12.17 22.93 -4.18
N GLN A 48 11.91 24.23 -4.32
CA GLN A 48 12.83 25.25 -4.82
C GLN A 48 13.28 26.17 -3.67
N ASP A 49 14.54 26.56 -3.68
CA ASP A 49 15.03 27.60 -2.78
C ASP A 49 14.34 28.92 -3.17
N SER A 50 13.71 29.58 -2.22
CA SER A 50 12.92 30.82 -2.44
C SER A 50 13.42 31.94 -1.55
N GLY A 51 14.29 32.81 -2.08
CA GLY A 51 14.87 33.93 -1.34
C GLY A 51 15.61 33.47 -0.07
N PRO A 52 15.17 33.92 1.12
CA PRO A 52 15.79 33.49 2.37
C PRO A 52 15.45 32.05 2.79
N ASN A 53 14.44 31.45 2.18
CA ASN A 53 13.97 30.11 2.52
C ASN A 53 14.73 29.07 1.71
N VAL A 54 15.65 28.37 2.38
CA VAL A 54 16.44 27.26 1.80
C VAL A 54 15.70 25.95 2.03
N VAL A 55 15.74 25.06 1.03
CA VAL A 55 15.15 23.72 1.11
C VAL A 55 15.94 22.88 2.11
N THR A 56 15.38 22.67 3.28
CA THR A 56 15.88 21.76 4.31
C THR A 56 15.03 20.50 4.38
N ASP A 57 15.54 19.44 5.01
CA ASP A 57 14.76 18.21 5.23
C ASP A 57 13.47 18.49 6.00
N ASP A 58 13.52 19.35 7.00
CA ASP A 58 12.36 19.78 7.80
C ASP A 58 11.35 20.58 6.95
N ALA A 59 11.84 21.45 6.05
CA ALA A 59 10.95 22.19 5.14
C ALA A 59 10.20 21.24 4.20
N VAL A 60 10.88 20.24 3.63
CA VAL A 60 10.22 19.23 2.75
C VAL A 60 9.18 18.42 3.52
N GLU A 61 9.48 18.04 4.76
CA GLU A 61 8.53 17.29 5.59
C GLU A 61 7.28 18.13 5.90
N ARG A 62 7.45 19.41 6.22
CA ARG A 62 6.31 20.33 6.38
C ARG A 62 5.51 20.53 5.10
N VAL A 63 6.18 20.62 3.94
CA VAL A 63 5.48 20.63 2.65
C VAL A 63 4.61 19.40 2.50
N ILE A 64 5.13 18.19 2.75
CA ILE A 64 4.38 16.93 2.67
C ILE A 64 3.14 16.97 3.57
N GLN A 65 3.27 17.45 4.82
CA GLN A 65 2.14 17.56 5.75
C GLN A 65 1.06 18.54 5.28
N ILE A 66 1.48 19.69 4.73
CA ILE A 66 0.54 20.70 4.21
C ILE A 66 -0.17 20.16 2.96
N LEU A 67 0.55 19.54 2.03
CA LEU A 67 -0.01 18.91 0.84
C LEU A 67 -1.00 17.80 1.21
N GLY A 68 -0.67 16.97 2.19
CA GLY A 68 -1.57 15.96 2.72
C GLY A 68 -2.89 16.56 3.24
N ARG A 69 -2.83 17.65 3.98
CA ARG A 69 -4.04 18.37 4.44
C ARG A 69 -4.85 18.92 3.28
N ARG A 70 -4.23 19.58 2.31
CA ARG A 70 -4.89 20.12 1.12
C ARG A 70 -5.66 19.04 0.36
N ILE A 71 -5.00 17.92 0.08
CA ILE A 71 -5.57 16.81 -0.67
C ILE A 71 -6.73 16.15 0.09
N ASN A 72 -6.59 15.95 1.40
CA ASN A 72 -7.66 15.42 2.24
C ASN A 72 -8.89 16.34 2.27
N GLU A 73 -8.70 17.66 2.33
CA GLU A 73 -9.78 18.63 2.31
C GLU A 73 -10.46 18.76 0.94
N MET A 74 -9.76 18.42 -0.15
CA MET A 74 -10.37 18.27 -1.47
C MET A 74 -11.34 17.09 -1.54
N GLY A 75 -11.35 16.22 -0.52
CA GLY A 75 -12.18 15.02 -0.47
C GLY A 75 -11.60 13.87 -1.30
N LEU A 76 -10.35 13.96 -1.70
CA LEU A 76 -9.66 12.87 -2.38
C LEU A 76 -9.27 11.82 -1.34
N THR A 77 -9.73 10.60 -1.57
CA THR A 77 -9.48 9.49 -0.65
C THR A 77 -8.13 8.85 -0.92
N GLU A 78 -7.36 8.65 0.15
CA GLU A 78 -6.15 7.83 0.17
C GLU A 78 -5.01 8.30 -0.75
N PRO A 79 -4.61 9.59 -0.70
CA PRO A 79 -3.45 10.04 -1.44
C PRO A 79 -2.17 9.36 -0.93
N ILE A 80 -1.27 9.05 -1.86
CA ILE A 80 0.06 8.59 -1.51
C ILE A 80 1.01 9.77 -1.71
N ILE A 81 1.62 10.25 -0.62
CA ILE A 81 2.58 11.33 -0.67
C ILE A 81 3.90 10.79 -0.14
N GLN A 82 4.93 10.79 -0.97
CA GLN A 82 6.23 10.23 -0.65
C GLN A 82 7.34 11.21 -1.03
N ARG A 83 8.37 11.26 -0.18
CA ARG A 83 9.59 11.97 -0.51
C ARG A 83 10.45 11.12 -1.44
N GLU A 84 10.99 11.73 -2.49
CA GLU A 84 11.98 11.15 -3.39
C GLU A 84 13.28 11.97 -3.34
N GLY A 85 14.35 11.34 -2.86
CA GLY A 85 15.63 12.02 -2.69
C GLY A 85 15.56 13.19 -1.68
N LYS A 86 16.23 14.32 -1.99
CA LYS A 86 16.33 15.45 -1.06
C LYS A 86 15.24 16.51 -1.24
N LYS A 87 14.81 16.77 -2.48
CA LYS A 87 13.95 17.91 -2.83
C LYS A 87 12.64 17.54 -3.52
N ARG A 88 12.49 16.28 -3.99
CA ARG A 88 11.32 15.86 -4.73
C ARG A 88 10.26 15.24 -3.83
N ILE A 89 9.01 15.47 -4.22
CA ILE A 89 7.82 14.95 -3.56
C ILE A 89 6.95 14.33 -4.65
N ILE A 90 6.66 13.05 -4.50
CA ILE A 90 5.74 12.30 -5.37
C ILE A 90 4.38 12.31 -4.70
N ILE A 91 3.35 12.66 -5.48
CA ILE A 91 1.95 12.63 -5.06
C ILE A 91 1.20 11.75 -6.04
N GLU A 92 0.58 10.70 -5.52
CA GLU A 92 -0.33 9.86 -6.28
C GLU A 92 -1.75 10.07 -5.76
N LEU A 93 -2.67 10.37 -6.67
CA LEU A 93 -4.08 10.64 -6.41
C LEU A 93 -4.94 9.59 -7.13
N PRO A 94 -5.13 8.40 -6.56
CA PRO A 94 -5.94 7.35 -7.16
C PRO A 94 -7.39 7.81 -7.29
N GLY A 95 -8.02 7.52 -8.43
CA GLY A 95 -9.42 7.84 -8.69
C GLY A 95 -9.72 9.30 -9.01
N GLU A 96 -8.72 10.21 -9.00
CA GLU A 96 -8.93 11.60 -9.41
C GLU A 96 -9.19 11.70 -10.93
N LYS A 97 -10.27 12.41 -11.27
CA LYS A 97 -10.72 12.57 -12.65
C LYS A 97 -10.29 13.90 -13.28
N ASP A 98 -9.99 14.89 -12.44
CA ASP A 98 -9.57 16.22 -12.88
C ASP A 98 -8.16 16.57 -12.39
N PRO A 99 -7.12 16.22 -13.18
CA PRO A 99 -5.74 16.49 -12.84
C PRO A 99 -5.42 17.98 -12.68
N GLN A 100 -6.08 18.83 -13.47
CA GLN A 100 -5.80 20.26 -13.49
C GLN A 100 -6.16 20.90 -12.15
N LYS A 101 -7.30 20.54 -11.60
CA LYS A 101 -7.77 21.03 -10.31
C LYS A 101 -6.83 20.60 -9.18
N ALA A 102 -6.37 19.34 -9.20
CA ALA A 102 -5.41 18.83 -8.23
C ALA A 102 -4.09 19.61 -8.29
N ILE A 103 -3.55 19.84 -9.50
CA ILE A 103 -2.30 20.57 -9.73
C ILE A 103 -2.42 22.02 -9.23
N GLU A 104 -3.50 22.72 -9.57
CA GLU A 104 -3.72 24.11 -9.15
C GLU A 104 -3.76 24.25 -7.62
N THR A 105 -4.42 23.32 -6.92
CA THR A 105 -4.51 23.37 -5.46
C THR A 105 -3.20 22.97 -4.78
N VAL A 106 -2.54 21.94 -5.32
CA VAL A 106 -1.31 21.38 -4.75
C VAL A 106 -0.10 22.29 -5.01
N GLY A 107 -0.02 22.90 -6.21
CA GLY A 107 1.15 23.68 -6.63
C GLY A 107 1.24 25.11 -6.05
N LYS A 108 0.14 25.67 -5.52
CA LYS A 108 0.14 27.03 -4.97
C LYS A 108 0.86 27.10 -3.63
N THR A 109 1.69 28.13 -3.44
CA THR A 109 2.37 28.37 -2.17
C THR A 109 1.38 28.79 -1.09
N ALA A 110 0.36 29.56 -1.48
CA ALA A 110 -0.73 30.06 -0.64
C ALA A 110 -0.29 30.99 0.49
N VAL A 111 0.63 31.89 0.19
CA VAL A 111 1.04 32.97 1.10
C VAL A 111 -0.03 34.05 1.11
N LEU A 112 -0.82 34.10 2.20
CA LEU A 112 -1.85 35.13 2.42
C LEU A 112 -1.21 36.35 3.09
N GLU A 113 -1.50 37.55 2.55
CA GLU A 113 -1.03 38.81 3.12
C GLU A 113 -2.13 39.87 3.08
N PHE A 114 -2.25 40.62 4.18
CA PHE A 114 -3.08 41.83 4.25
C PHE A 114 -2.16 43.04 4.23
N ARG A 115 -2.29 43.88 3.19
CA ARG A 115 -1.47 45.03 2.96
C ARG A 115 -2.27 46.33 3.03
N ASP A 116 -1.67 47.38 3.61
CA ASP A 116 -2.22 48.73 3.53
C ASP A 116 -1.94 49.37 2.15
N GLU A 117 -2.42 50.57 1.94
CA GLU A 117 -2.19 51.36 0.70
C GLU A 117 -0.69 51.65 0.42
N ASN A 118 0.16 51.56 1.42
CA ASN A 118 1.60 51.72 1.29
C ASN A 118 2.34 50.40 0.96
N GLY A 119 1.58 49.28 0.83
CA GLY A 119 2.11 47.96 0.55
C GLY A 119 2.73 47.26 1.77
N LYS A 120 2.58 47.81 2.97
CA LYS A 120 3.05 47.17 4.19
C LYS A 120 2.19 46.02 4.61
N VAL A 121 2.79 44.85 4.84
CA VAL A 121 2.10 43.64 5.36
C VAL A 121 1.86 43.82 6.87
N HIS A 122 0.61 43.64 7.29
CA HIS A 122 0.15 43.74 8.69
C HIS A 122 -0.32 42.37 9.26
N LEU A 123 -0.90 41.53 8.45
CA LEU A 123 -1.30 40.16 8.79
C LEU A 123 -0.83 39.20 7.71
N ASP A 124 -0.58 37.97 8.13
CA ASP A 124 -0.25 36.86 7.24
C ASP A 124 -1.11 35.62 7.53
N GLY A 125 -0.84 34.51 6.86
CA GLY A 125 -1.57 33.26 7.02
C GLY A 125 -1.51 32.65 8.43
N ASN A 126 -0.50 33.02 9.27
CA ASN A 126 -0.40 32.52 10.65
C ASN A 126 -1.43 33.18 11.58
N ASP A 127 -1.94 34.35 11.20
CA ASP A 127 -3.00 35.05 11.92
C ASP A 127 -4.39 34.46 11.64
N LEU A 128 -4.50 33.45 10.73
CA LEU A 128 -5.73 32.80 10.36
C LEU A 128 -5.98 31.54 11.20
N LYS A 129 -7.21 31.37 11.70
CA LYS A 129 -7.66 30.22 12.47
C LYS A 129 -8.46 29.25 11.62
N ASP A 130 -9.37 29.75 10.76
CA ASP A 130 -10.27 28.95 9.92
C ASP A 130 -10.68 29.75 8.69
N ALA A 131 -11.07 29.06 7.62
CA ALA A 131 -11.62 29.65 6.42
C ALA A 131 -12.70 28.74 5.84
N LYS A 132 -13.88 29.29 5.53
CA LYS A 132 -15.03 28.53 4.98
C LYS A 132 -15.62 29.23 3.79
N GLU A 133 -15.92 28.44 2.77
CA GLU A 133 -16.70 28.92 1.64
C GLU A 133 -18.13 29.27 2.05
N GLN A 134 -18.66 30.33 1.50
CA GLN A 134 -20.02 30.78 1.69
C GLN A 134 -20.63 31.24 0.37
N LEU A 135 -21.88 30.83 0.13
CA LEU A 135 -22.66 31.30 -1.00
C LEU A 135 -23.78 32.20 -0.48
N GLU A 136 -23.80 33.44 -0.90
CA GLU A 136 -24.84 34.41 -0.55
C GLU A 136 -25.56 34.87 -1.84
N GLY A 137 -26.74 34.31 -2.08
CA GLY A 137 -27.41 34.44 -3.34
C GLY A 137 -26.62 33.83 -4.50
N LYS A 138 -26.04 34.67 -5.37
CA LYS A 138 -25.18 34.24 -6.48
C LYS A 138 -23.70 34.58 -6.26
N GLN A 139 -23.36 35.23 -5.17
CA GLN A 139 -21.97 35.60 -4.86
C GLN A 139 -21.29 34.55 -3.95
N ALA A 140 -20.22 33.99 -4.47
CA ALA A 140 -19.35 33.12 -3.71
C ALA A 140 -18.29 33.95 -2.98
N SER A 141 -18.00 33.59 -1.73
CA SER A 141 -17.03 34.29 -0.88
C SER A 141 -16.39 33.30 0.11
N VAL A 142 -15.28 33.69 0.71
CA VAL A 142 -14.64 32.93 1.78
C VAL A 142 -14.74 33.72 3.08
N ASN A 143 -15.41 33.14 4.07
CA ASN A 143 -15.47 33.69 5.41
C ASN A 143 -14.25 33.19 6.20
N ILE A 144 -13.41 34.12 6.67
CA ILE A 144 -12.21 33.83 7.43
C ILE A 144 -12.44 34.15 8.91
N GLN A 145 -11.87 33.30 9.76
CA GLN A 145 -11.77 33.53 11.20
C GLN A 145 -10.30 33.69 11.57
N LEU A 146 -10.00 34.76 12.29
CA LEU A 146 -8.66 35.07 12.74
C LEU A 146 -8.39 34.46 14.11
N THR A 147 -7.13 34.25 14.43
CA THR A 147 -6.69 33.93 15.81
C THR A 147 -6.93 35.14 16.72
N ASP A 148 -6.84 34.95 18.03
CA ASP A 148 -7.03 36.04 19.00
C ASP A 148 -5.99 37.17 18.78
N GLU A 149 -4.77 36.83 18.38
CA GLU A 149 -3.73 37.81 18.03
C GLU A 149 -4.01 38.46 16.68
N GLY A 150 -4.41 37.67 15.69
CA GLY A 150 -4.83 38.16 14.37
C GLY A 150 -6.00 39.11 14.47
N ALA A 151 -7.00 38.81 15.30
CA ALA A 151 -8.17 39.69 15.54
C ALA A 151 -7.75 41.05 16.12
N LYS A 152 -6.79 41.09 17.06
CA LYS A 152 -6.24 42.35 17.62
C LYS A 152 -5.49 43.15 16.56
N LYS A 153 -4.62 42.49 15.76
CA LYS A 153 -3.91 43.11 14.65
C LYS A 153 -4.86 43.66 13.59
N PHE A 154 -5.87 42.89 13.24
CA PHE A 154 -6.87 43.27 12.22
C PHE A 154 -7.77 44.41 12.69
N GLY A 155 -8.18 44.39 13.98
CA GLY A 155 -8.89 45.46 14.59
C GLY A 155 -8.10 46.79 14.59
N ALA A 156 -6.79 46.73 14.92
CA ALA A 156 -5.91 47.89 14.85
C ALA A 156 -5.73 48.38 13.41
N LEU A 157 -5.50 47.46 12.45
CA LEU A 157 -5.34 47.78 11.05
C LEU A 157 -6.62 48.43 10.46
N THR A 158 -7.79 47.87 10.69
CA THR A 158 -9.06 48.44 10.21
C THR A 158 -9.39 49.76 10.85
N THR A 159 -9.10 49.96 12.15
CA THR A 159 -9.30 51.23 12.84
C THR A 159 -8.40 52.34 12.26
N ALA A 160 -7.15 52.03 11.93
CA ALA A 160 -6.22 52.98 11.36
C ALA A 160 -6.49 53.33 9.88
N ASN A 161 -7.25 52.50 9.17
CA ASN A 161 -7.49 52.64 7.74
C ASN A 161 -8.97 52.86 7.37
N ILE A 162 -9.78 53.44 8.23
CA ILE A 162 -11.19 53.79 7.94
C ILE A 162 -11.21 54.72 6.71
N GLY A 163 -12.05 54.41 5.73
CA GLY A 163 -12.17 55.10 4.46
C GLY A 163 -11.05 54.83 3.45
N ARG A 164 -10.09 53.94 3.80
CA ARG A 164 -8.98 53.52 2.92
C ARG A 164 -9.13 52.07 2.53
N HIS A 165 -8.34 51.64 1.56
CA HIS A 165 -8.31 50.25 1.08
C HIS A 165 -7.36 49.39 1.90
N ILE A 166 -7.75 48.13 2.10
CA ILE A 166 -6.88 47.07 2.58
C ILE A 166 -6.85 45.97 1.51
N GLY A 167 -5.71 45.83 0.85
CA GLY A 167 -5.51 44.82 -0.16
C GLY A 167 -5.27 43.44 0.46
N ILE A 168 -5.99 42.43 -0.03
CA ILE A 168 -5.79 41.02 0.35
C ILE A 168 -5.10 40.34 -0.82
N TYR A 169 -3.94 39.77 -0.56
CA TYR A 169 -3.06 39.14 -1.56
C TYR A 169 -2.85 37.67 -1.26
N LEU A 170 -2.77 36.86 -2.32
CA LEU A 170 -2.37 35.46 -2.25
C LEU A 170 -1.23 35.23 -3.25
N ASP A 171 -0.09 34.72 -2.78
CA ASP A 171 1.12 34.53 -3.60
C ASP A 171 1.54 35.81 -4.37
N GLY A 172 1.25 36.97 -3.80
CA GLY A 172 1.55 38.29 -4.41
C GLY A 172 0.49 38.79 -5.39
N GLU A 173 -0.49 37.98 -5.77
CA GLU A 173 -1.65 38.40 -6.57
C GLU A 173 -2.74 39.00 -5.68
N GLN A 174 -3.30 40.13 -6.09
CA GLN A 174 -4.38 40.79 -5.38
C GLN A 174 -5.71 40.08 -5.59
N LEU A 175 -6.24 39.44 -4.53
CA LEU A 175 -7.56 38.78 -4.57
C LEU A 175 -8.69 39.81 -4.52
N THR A 176 -8.59 40.77 -3.59
CA THR A 176 -9.61 41.81 -3.40
C THR A 176 -8.98 43.03 -2.71
N ASN A 177 -9.62 44.19 -2.84
CA ASN A 177 -9.15 45.44 -2.27
C ASN A 177 -10.31 46.27 -1.71
N PRO A 178 -10.99 45.77 -0.65
CA PRO A 178 -12.13 46.44 -0.08
C PRO A 178 -11.78 47.75 0.62
N VAL A 179 -12.73 48.69 0.66
CA VAL A 179 -12.67 49.88 1.52
C VAL A 179 -13.12 49.51 2.92
N VAL A 180 -12.41 49.98 3.91
CA VAL A 180 -12.76 49.81 5.32
C VAL A 180 -13.85 50.80 5.70
N ASN A 181 -15.08 50.36 5.91
CA ASN A 181 -16.19 51.21 6.30
C ASN A 181 -16.23 51.47 7.81
N GLU A 182 -15.89 50.46 8.60
CA GLU A 182 -15.91 50.47 10.06
C GLU A 182 -14.82 49.55 10.66
N PRO A 183 -14.40 49.76 11.91
CA PRO A 183 -13.43 48.87 12.58
C PRO A 183 -14.00 47.45 12.72
N ILE A 184 -13.22 46.46 12.34
CA ILE A 184 -13.60 45.04 12.47
C ILE A 184 -12.81 44.42 13.62
N THR A 185 -13.44 44.38 14.80
CA THR A 185 -12.83 43.85 16.02
C THR A 185 -13.27 42.43 16.37
N GLY A 186 -14.25 41.89 15.66
CA GLY A 186 -14.84 40.57 15.91
C GLY A 186 -14.02 39.37 15.42
N GLY A 187 -12.85 39.60 14.81
CA GLY A 187 -11.95 38.54 14.34
C GLY A 187 -12.48 37.74 13.16
N SER A 188 -13.53 38.20 12.50
CA SER A 188 -14.09 37.58 11.28
C SER A 188 -14.06 38.59 10.14
N ALA A 189 -13.68 38.15 8.95
CA ALA A 189 -13.72 38.93 7.73
C ALA A 189 -14.16 38.07 6.54
N ARG A 190 -14.57 38.73 5.46
CA ARG A 190 -15.04 38.06 4.25
C ARG A 190 -14.15 38.46 3.07
N ILE A 191 -13.64 37.45 2.36
CA ILE A 191 -12.92 37.63 1.09
C ILE A 191 -13.91 37.40 -0.02
N THR A 192 -14.20 38.45 -0.82
CA THR A 192 -15.09 38.42 -1.97
C THR A 192 -14.25 38.42 -3.27
N GLY A 193 -14.87 38.05 -4.40
CA GLY A 193 -14.21 38.08 -5.69
C GLY A 193 -14.06 36.71 -6.33
N SER A 194 -14.43 35.63 -5.66
CA SER A 194 -14.50 34.29 -6.26
C SER A 194 -15.61 34.23 -7.30
N ARG A 195 -15.32 33.68 -8.49
CA ARG A 195 -16.24 33.56 -9.62
C ARG A 195 -17.42 32.63 -9.33
N ASP A 196 -17.13 31.55 -8.62
CA ASP A 196 -18.08 30.51 -8.28
C ASP A 196 -17.77 29.89 -6.88
N LEU A 197 -18.64 28.99 -6.43
CA LEU A 197 -18.49 28.30 -5.15
C LEU A 197 -17.28 27.36 -5.12
N GLU A 198 -16.89 26.84 -6.28
CA GLU A 198 -15.76 25.92 -6.37
C GLU A 198 -14.42 26.66 -6.17
N GLU A 199 -14.28 27.82 -6.79
CA GLU A 199 -13.12 28.70 -6.56
C GLU A 199 -13.04 29.15 -5.10
N ALA A 200 -14.17 29.53 -4.49
CA ALA A 200 -14.24 29.87 -3.08
C ALA A 200 -13.84 28.69 -2.17
N LYS A 201 -14.27 27.47 -2.51
CA LYS A 201 -13.89 26.25 -1.80
C LYS A 201 -12.39 25.98 -1.91
N ASN A 202 -11.82 26.08 -3.11
CA ASN A 202 -10.38 25.88 -3.32
C ASN A 202 -9.56 26.92 -2.55
N LEU A 203 -10.00 28.19 -2.57
CA LEU A 203 -9.37 29.24 -1.77
C LEU A 203 -9.47 28.95 -0.27
N ALA A 204 -10.61 28.52 0.24
CA ALA A 204 -10.79 28.16 1.64
C ALA A 204 -9.86 27.01 2.05
N ILE A 205 -9.69 25.97 1.19
CA ILE A 205 -8.74 24.85 1.41
C ILE A 205 -7.31 25.37 1.51
N LEU A 206 -6.88 26.22 0.56
CA LEU A 206 -5.53 26.79 0.58
C LEU A 206 -5.26 27.59 1.85
N LEU A 207 -6.20 28.41 2.28
CA LEU A 207 -6.09 29.24 3.46
C LEU A 207 -6.05 28.41 4.75
N ARG A 208 -6.90 27.41 4.90
CA ARG A 208 -6.92 26.50 6.08
C ARG A 208 -5.66 25.65 6.18
N SER A 209 -5.21 25.12 5.06
CA SER A 209 -4.00 24.26 5.03
C SER A 209 -2.72 25.00 5.34
N GLY A 210 -2.70 26.32 5.11
CA GLY A 210 -1.57 27.21 5.32
C GLY A 210 -0.60 27.26 4.15
N ALA A 211 0.33 28.24 4.24
CA ALA A 211 1.35 28.46 3.24
C ALA A 211 2.45 27.40 3.28
N LEU A 212 2.98 27.06 2.09
CA LEU A 212 4.15 26.20 1.99
C LEU A 212 5.42 26.98 2.46
N PRO A 213 6.29 26.33 3.24
CA PRO A 213 7.51 26.96 3.75
C PRO A 213 8.55 27.28 2.65
N VAL A 214 8.47 26.58 1.52
CA VAL A 214 9.28 26.77 0.31
C VAL A 214 8.39 26.65 -0.92
N LYS A 215 8.79 27.31 -2.00
CA LYS A 215 8.09 27.17 -3.29
C LYS A 215 8.24 25.74 -3.81
N VAL A 216 7.18 25.18 -4.40
CA VAL A 216 7.23 23.92 -5.10
C VAL A 216 6.92 24.14 -6.59
N GLU A 217 7.61 23.41 -7.43
CA GLU A 217 7.40 23.43 -8.89
C GLU A 217 6.97 22.07 -9.38
N VAL A 218 5.98 22.05 -10.29
CA VAL A 218 5.48 20.82 -10.88
C VAL A 218 6.45 20.39 -11.97
N MET A 219 7.17 19.30 -11.75
CA MET A 219 8.16 18.75 -12.67
C MET A 219 7.53 17.78 -13.68
N GLU A 220 6.57 17.00 -13.21
CA GLU A 220 5.94 15.96 -14.02
C GLU A 220 4.52 15.74 -13.59
N VAL A 221 3.64 15.52 -14.58
CA VAL A 221 2.26 15.08 -14.38
C VAL A 221 1.98 13.93 -15.33
N ARG A 222 1.57 12.80 -14.78
CA ARG A 222 1.07 11.65 -15.54
C ARG A 222 -0.33 11.31 -15.10
N THR A 223 -1.24 11.14 -16.04
CA THR A 223 -2.60 10.72 -15.75
C THR A 223 -2.85 9.35 -16.34
N VAL A 224 -3.36 8.45 -15.51
CA VAL A 224 -3.83 7.11 -15.92
C VAL A 224 -5.35 7.18 -15.98
N GLY A 225 -5.91 6.95 -17.15
CA GLY A 225 -7.38 6.96 -17.32
C GLY A 225 -8.05 5.81 -16.53
N PRO A 226 -9.26 6.02 -15.99
CA PRO A 226 -9.97 5.01 -15.20
C PRO A 226 -10.20 3.68 -15.94
N THR A 227 -10.43 3.75 -17.24
CA THR A 227 -10.61 2.56 -18.10
C THR A 227 -9.35 1.71 -18.19
N LEU A 228 -8.17 2.36 -18.25
CA LEU A 228 -6.89 1.66 -18.28
C LEU A 228 -6.58 1.00 -16.94
N GLY A 229 -6.87 1.69 -15.83
CA GLY A 229 -6.72 1.12 -14.48
C GLY A 229 -7.62 -0.11 -14.29
N GLN A 230 -8.90 -0.02 -14.67
CA GLN A 230 -9.83 -1.14 -14.57
C GLN A 230 -9.40 -2.33 -15.45
N ASP A 231 -8.98 -2.11 -16.69
CA ASP A 231 -8.46 -3.18 -17.58
C ASP A 231 -7.21 -3.85 -16.97
N SER A 232 -6.31 -3.07 -16.38
CA SER A 232 -5.12 -3.58 -15.69
C SER A 232 -5.49 -4.42 -14.47
N LYS A 233 -6.49 -4.01 -13.69
CA LYS A 233 -7.02 -4.76 -12.56
C LYS A 233 -7.62 -6.09 -13.01
N ASP A 234 -8.49 -6.08 -14.01
CA ASP A 234 -9.16 -7.28 -14.51
C ASP A 234 -8.14 -8.28 -15.06
N LYS A 235 -7.18 -7.83 -15.84
CA LYS A 235 -6.07 -8.67 -16.33
C LYS A 235 -5.20 -9.22 -15.20
N SER A 236 -4.95 -8.43 -14.15
CA SER A 236 -4.19 -8.88 -12.99
C SER A 236 -4.90 -9.99 -12.22
N VAL A 237 -6.23 -9.87 -12.03
CA VAL A 237 -7.05 -10.91 -11.38
C VAL A 237 -7.05 -12.19 -12.20
N ILE A 238 -7.18 -12.09 -13.53
CA ILE A 238 -7.11 -13.25 -14.42
C ILE A 238 -5.72 -13.90 -14.34
N ALA A 239 -4.64 -13.10 -14.44
CA ALA A 239 -3.27 -13.62 -14.38
C ALA A 239 -2.98 -14.33 -13.05
N PHE A 240 -3.46 -13.75 -11.92
CA PHE A 240 -3.36 -14.37 -10.60
C PHE A 240 -4.11 -15.70 -10.53
N GLY A 241 -5.35 -15.75 -11.03
CA GLY A 241 -6.16 -16.97 -11.05
C GLY A 241 -5.56 -18.07 -11.94
N VAL A 242 -5.08 -17.70 -13.13
CA VAL A 242 -4.41 -18.64 -14.05
C VAL A 242 -3.09 -19.15 -13.43
N GLY A 243 -2.31 -18.26 -12.82
CA GLY A 243 -1.06 -18.63 -12.14
C GLY A 243 -1.29 -19.65 -11.02
N ILE A 244 -2.26 -19.41 -10.16
CA ILE A 244 -2.64 -20.37 -9.10
C ILE A 244 -3.10 -21.70 -9.71
N ALA A 245 -3.98 -21.68 -10.71
CA ALA A 245 -4.50 -22.89 -11.33
C ALA A 245 -3.39 -23.75 -11.95
N LEU A 246 -2.44 -23.12 -12.66
CA LEU A 246 -1.29 -23.80 -13.24
C LEU A 246 -0.36 -24.40 -12.16
N ILE A 247 -0.08 -23.69 -11.09
CA ILE A 247 0.72 -24.17 -9.97
C ILE A 247 0.01 -25.38 -9.31
N ILE A 248 -1.28 -25.29 -9.04
CA ILE A 248 -2.05 -26.39 -8.44
C ILE A 248 -2.03 -27.62 -9.36
N ALA A 249 -2.27 -27.42 -10.65
CA ALA A 249 -2.24 -28.51 -11.63
C ALA A 249 -0.86 -29.18 -11.67
N PHE A 250 0.21 -28.39 -11.74
CA PHE A 250 1.59 -28.86 -11.72
C PHE A 250 1.87 -29.70 -10.47
N MET A 251 1.53 -29.19 -9.28
CA MET A 251 1.77 -29.86 -8.02
C MET A 251 0.96 -31.18 -7.89
N LEU A 252 -0.28 -31.19 -8.31
CA LEU A 252 -1.12 -32.39 -8.24
C LEU A 252 -0.68 -33.46 -9.23
N VAL A 253 -0.24 -33.09 -10.43
CA VAL A 253 0.22 -34.04 -11.45
C VAL A 253 1.53 -34.69 -11.05
N LEU A 254 2.53 -33.89 -10.62
CA LEU A 254 3.87 -34.39 -10.32
C LEU A 254 4.00 -34.98 -8.91
N TYR A 255 3.39 -34.33 -7.91
CA TYR A 255 3.58 -34.70 -6.49
C TYR A 255 2.35 -35.36 -5.85
N ARG A 256 1.24 -35.44 -6.57
CA ARG A 256 0.01 -36.14 -6.16
C ARG A 256 -0.46 -35.75 -4.75
N LEU A 257 -0.44 -36.67 -3.76
CA LEU A 257 -0.87 -36.37 -2.38
C LEU A 257 0.05 -35.35 -1.67
N SER A 258 1.36 -35.41 -1.92
CA SER A 258 2.27 -34.36 -1.42
C SER A 258 1.95 -33.01 -2.09
N GLY A 259 1.63 -33.02 -3.39
CA GLY A 259 1.15 -31.84 -4.12
C GLY A 259 -0.17 -31.29 -3.59
N PHE A 260 -1.08 -32.15 -3.16
CA PHE A 260 -2.33 -31.73 -2.50
C PHE A 260 -2.02 -30.98 -1.18
N VAL A 261 -1.08 -31.48 -0.37
CA VAL A 261 -0.63 -30.78 0.85
C VAL A 261 -0.03 -29.41 0.52
N ALA A 262 0.82 -29.34 -0.51
CA ALA A 262 1.39 -28.06 -0.93
C ALA A 262 0.32 -27.09 -1.44
N THR A 263 -0.71 -27.58 -2.13
CA THR A 263 -1.86 -26.74 -2.54
C THR A 263 -2.57 -26.12 -1.34
N ILE A 264 -2.84 -26.90 -0.29
CA ILE A 264 -3.44 -26.37 0.93
C ILE A 264 -2.51 -25.34 1.61
N ALA A 265 -1.20 -25.63 1.67
CA ALA A 265 -0.22 -24.67 2.20
C ALA A 265 -0.15 -23.37 1.37
N LEU A 266 -0.28 -23.46 0.05
CA LEU A 266 -0.35 -22.29 -0.85
C LEU A 266 -1.61 -21.44 -0.59
N LEU A 267 -2.77 -22.06 -0.36
CA LEU A 267 -3.99 -21.32 0.00
C LEU A 267 -3.82 -20.58 1.34
N VAL A 268 -3.18 -21.21 2.32
CA VAL A 268 -2.85 -20.57 3.60
C VAL A 268 -1.86 -19.43 3.39
N PHE A 269 -0.84 -19.63 2.55
CA PHE A 269 0.12 -18.59 2.17
C PHE A 269 -0.61 -17.36 1.60
N VAL A 270 -1.49 -17.54 0.61
CA VAL A 270 -2.26 -16.43 0.01
C VAL A 270 -3.12 -15.73 1.05
N LEU A 271 -3.81 -16.48 1.91
CA LEU A 271 -4.66 -15.92 2.96
C LEU A 271 -3.87 -15.06 3.96
N ILE A 272 -2.73 -15.55 4.42
CA ILE A 272 -1.86 -14.81 5.34
C ILE A 272 -1.31 -13.57 4.67
N LEU A 273 -0.80 -13.69 3.44
CA LEU A 273 -0.19 -12.58 2.71
C LEU A 273 -1.21 -11.46 2.45
N VAL A 274 -2.40 -11.81 1.95
CA VAL A 274 -3.50 -10.85 1.72
C VAL A 274 -3.95 -10.22 3.04
N GLY A 275 -4.01 -11.00 4.12
CA GLY A 275 -4.35 -10.49 5.45
C GLY A 275 -3.33 -9.49 5.99
N ILE A 276 -2.02 -9.72 5.77
CA ILE A 276 -0.96 -8.79 6.19
C ILE A 276 -1.00 -7.49 5.37
N LEU A 277 -1.29 -7.58 4.06
CA LEU A 277 -1.38 -6.42 3.19
C LEU A 277 -2.64 -5.57 3.43
N GLY A 278 -3.65 -6.15 4.05
CA GLY A 278 -4.91 -5.49 4.35
C GLY A 278 -4.82 -4.37 5.41
N PRO A 279 -5.94 -3.68 5.66
CA PRO A 279 -5.99 -2.48 6.52
C PRO A 279 -5.69 -2.76 7.99
N TYR A 280 -5.79 -4.01 8.42
CA TYR A 280 -5.60 -4.40 9.82
C TYR A 280 -4.13 -4.59 10.22
N ALA A 281 -3.20 -4.65 9.26
CA ALA A 281 -1.77 -4.80 9.54
C ALA A 281 -0.94 -3.69 8.88
N LEU A 282 -0.60 -3.82 7.60
CA LEU A 282 0.29 -2.87 6.93
C LEU A 282 -0.45 -1.75 6.20
N ASN A 283 -1.74 -1.92 5.94
CA ASN A 283 -2.52 -0.97 5.15
C ASN A 283 -1.80 -0.59 3.83
N ALA A 284 -1.27 -1.60 3.15
CA ALA A 284 -0.42 -1.42 1.98
C ALA A 284 -1.24 -1.06 0.74
N THR A 285 -0.69 -0.21 -0.11
CA THR A 285 -1.29 0.10 -1.41
C THR A 285 -0.83 -0.90 -2.46
N MET A 286 -1.79 -1.58 -3.10
CA MET A 286 -1.54 -2.55 -4.16
C MET A 286 -1.35 -1.85 -5.51
N THR A 287 -0.17 -1.99 -6.08
CA THR A 287 0.17 -1.52 -7.44
C THR A 287 0.30 -2.71 -8.40
N LEU A 288 0.33 -2.47 -9.70
CA LEU A 288 0.54 -3.52 -10.69
C LEU A 288 1.86 -4.29 -10.48
N PRO A 289 3.02 -3.63 -10.25
CA PRO A 289 4.24 -4.33 -9.83
C PRO A 289 4.09 -5.06 -8.49
N GLY A 290 3.29 -4.53 -7.56
CA GLY A 290 2.98 -5.19 -6.30
C GLY A 290 2.27 -6.54 -6.49
N VAL A 291 1.31 -6.62 -7.42
CA VAL A 291 0.65 -7.88 -7.82
C VAL A 291 1.68 -8.84 -8.41
N ALA A 292 2.57 -8.36 -9.29
CA ALA A 292 3.64 -9.19 -9.85
C ALA A 292 4.56 -9.75 -8.74
N GLY A 293 4.87 -8.95 -7.71
CA GLY A 293 5.62 -9.40 -6.52
C GLY A 293 4.94 -10.55 -5.77
N ILE A 294 3.60 -10.49 -5.62
CA ILE A 294 2.82 -11.55 -5.01
C ILE A 294 2.86 -12.82 -5.86
N ILE A 295 2.67 -12.71 -7.18
CA ILE A 295 2.70 -13.86 -8.10
C ILE A 295 4.09 -14.52 -8.06
N LEU A 296 5.16 -13.72 -8.07
CA LEU A 296 6.52 -14.22 -7.96
C LEU A 296 6.76 -14.94 -6.62
N SER A 297 6.30 -14.36 -5.52
CA SER A 297 6.46 -14.98 -4.19
C SER A 297 5.66 -16.28 -4.03
N MET A 298 4.54 -16.46 -4.76
CA MET A 298 3.85 -17.75 -4.84
C MET A 298 4.73 -18.82 -5.49
N GLY A 299 5.47 -18.48 -6.56
CA GLY A 299 6.47 -19.36 -7.15
C GLY A 299 7.52 -19.79 -6.13
N VAL A 300 8.11 -18.83 -5.41
CA VAL A 300 9.10 -19.10 -4.34
C VAL A 300 8.52 -20.00 -3.24
N ALA A 301 7.24 -19.81 -2.86
CA ALA A 301 6.58 -20.65 -1.87
C ALA A 301 6.41 -22.11 -2.34
N VAL A 302 6.14 -22.31 -3.61
CA VAL A 302 6.02 -23.63 -4.20
C VAL A 302 7.38 -24.29 -4.37
N ASP A 303 8.41 -23.55 -4.78
CA ASP A 303 9.78 -24.06 -4.91
C ASP A 303 10.30 -24.63 -3.59
N ALA A 304 10.01 -23.99 -2.46
CA ALA A 304 10.34 -24.52 -1.14
C ALA A 304 9.68 -25.89 -0.88
N ASN A 305 8.40 -26.05 -1.26
CA ASN A 305 7.71 -27.34 -1.15
C ASN A 305 8.28 -28.39 -2.12
N ILE A 306 8.64 -28.01 -3.34
CA ILE A 306 9.29 -28.87 -4.32
C ILE A 306 10.60 -29.43 -3.75
N LEU A 307 11.47 -28.55 -3.24
CA LEU A 307 12.73 -28.97 -2.60
C LEU A 307 12.51 -29.98 -1.48
N ILE A 308 11.54 -29.73 -0.60
CA ILE A 308 11.17 -30.63 0.49
C ILE A 308 10.73 -31.98 -0.07
N PHE A 309 9.87 -32.00 -1.09
CA PHE A 309 9.32 -33.25 -1.61
C PHE A 309 10.34 -34.03 -2.44
N GLU A 310 11.27 -33.37 -3.13
CA GLU A 310 12.35 -34.07 -3.80
C GLU A 310 13.31 -34.73 -2.78
N ARG A 311 13.69 -34.03 -1.71
CA ARG A 311 14.47 -34.62 -0.63
C ARG A 311 13.72 -35.77 0.07
N PHE A 312 12.41 -35.63 0.26
CA PHE A 312 11.58 -36.69 0.78
C PHE A 312 11.59 -37.92 -0.14
N LYS A 313 11.48 -37.75 -1.47
CA LYS A 313 11.55 -38.85 -2.44
C LYS A 313 12.90 -39.55 -2.44
N GLU A 314 14.02 -38.78 -2.38
CA GLU A 314 15.35 -39.34 -2.24
C GLU A 314 15.44 -40.30 -1.03
N GLU A 315 15.00 -39.81 0.14
CA GLU A 315 15.02 -40.59 1.36
C GLU A 315 14.11 -41.85 1.31
N VAL A 316 13.00 -41.77 0.60
CA VAL A 316 12.13 -42.94 0.37
C VAL A 316 12.81 -43.92 -0.57
N THR A 317 13.53 -43.47 -1.57
CA THR A 317 14.27 -44.29 -2.53
C THR A 317 15.43 -45.02 -1.82
N ASP A 318 16.03 -44.39 -0.85
CA ASP A 318 17.08 -45.01 0.03
C ASP A 318 16.51 -46.06 1.00
N GLY A 319 15.22 -46.40 0.91
CA GLY A 319 14.59 -47.48 1.70
C GLY A 319 14.12 -47.08 3.07
N LYS A 320 14.08 -45.81 3.44
CA LYS A 320 13.54 -45.34 4.71
C LYS A 320 12.02 -45.40 4.75
N THR A 321 11.45 -45.48 5.94
CA THR A 321 9.99 -45.43 6.12
C THR A 321 9.49 -44.03 5.78
N LEU A 322 8.23 -43.87 5.28
CA LEU A 322 7.63 -42.59 4.93
C LEU A 322 7.79 -41.53 6.03
N ARG A 323 7.65 -41.92 7.28
CA ARG A 323 7.81 -41.00 8.43
C ARG A 323 9.25 -40.52 8.61
N MET A 324 10.22 -41.45 8.53
CA MET A 324 11.65 -41.11 8.64
C MET A 324 12.11 -40.29 7.43
N SER A 325 11.66 -40.66 6.20
CA SER A 325 11.97 -39.95 4.99
C SER A 325 11.47 -38.52 5.02
N MET A 326 10.26 -38.30 5.55
CA MET A 326 9.73 -36.99 5.72
C MET A 326 10.56 -36.13 6.69
N GLU A 327 10.91 -36.69 7.85
CA GLU A 327 11.69 -35.96 8.87
C GLU A 327 13.10 -35.62 8.39
N SER A 328 13.77 -36.57 7.73
CA SER A 328 15.09 -36.37 7.12
C SER A 328 15.02 -35.39 5.92
N GLY A 329 14.03 -35.54 5.07
CA GLY A 329 13.85 -34.69 3.89
C GLY A 329 13.64 -33.21 4.26
N PHE A 330 12.75 -32.94 5.22
CA PHE A 330 12.53 -31.58 5.73
C PHE A 330 13.81 -30.96 6.32
N ARG A 331 14.56 -31.70 7.12
CA ARG A 331 15.80 -31.22 7.72
C ARG A 331 16.86 -30.89 6.67
N ARG A 332 17.03 -31.75 5.64
CA ARG A 332 18.01 -31.53 4.56
C ARG A 332 17.59 -30.40 3.61
N ALA A 333 16.29 -30.23 3.36
CA ALA A 333 15.80 -29.15 2.51
C ALA A 333 15.91 -27.78 3.18
N PHE A 334 15.81 -27.72 4.52
CA PHE A 334 15.73 -26.47 5.26
C PHE A 334 16.90 -25.52 4.98
N ASP A 335 18.14 -26.02 5.05
CA ASP A 335 19.34 -25.19 4.83
C ASP A 335 19.34 -24.59 3.41
N THR A 336 19.02 -25.42 2.39
CA THR A 336 18.92 -24.94 1.00
C THR A 336 17.81 -23.91 0.80
N ILE A 337 16.64 -24.11 1.44
CA ILE A 337 15.52 -23.16 1.38
C ILE A 337 15.90 -21.86 2.08
N PHE A 338 16.56 -21.93 3.21
CA PHE A 338 16.99 -20.76 3.96
C PHE A 338 17.98 -19.92 3.15
N ASP A 339 19.00 -20.55 2.54
CA ASP A 339 20.02 -19.87 1.73
C ASP A 339 19.39 -19.20 0.48
N ALA A 340 18.52 -19.93 -0.22
CA ALA A 340 17.81 -19.38 -1.39
C ALA A 340 16.94 -18.17 -1.03
N ASN A 341 16.13 -18.30 0.02
CA ASN A 341 15.26 -17.21 0.48
C ASN A 341 16.04 -16.03 1.04
N THR A 342 17.20 -16.26 1.67
CA THR A 342 18.09 -15.18 2.12
C THR A 342 18.59 -14.36 0.94
N SER A 343 18.96 -14.98 -0.17
CA SER A 343 19.40 -14.27 -1.39
C SER A 343 18.28 -13.39 -1.96
N VAL A 344 17.05 -13.90 -2.02
CA VAL A 344 15.87 -13.11 -2.47
C VAL A 344 15.59 -11.97 -1.49
N MET A 345 15.71 -12.23 -0.18
CA MET A 345 15.49 -11.21 0.85
C MET A 345 16.50 -10.07 0.77
N ILE A 346 17.79 -10.36 0.53
CA ILE A 346 18.83 -9.34 0.33
C ILE A 346 18.44 -8.44 -0.86
N THR A 347 18.05 -9.04 -1.98
CA THR A 347 17.60 -8.29 -3.16
C THR A 347 16.37 -7.43 -2.85
N ALA A 348 15.37 -7.98 -2.15
CA ALA A 348 14.19 -7.23 -1.75
C ALA A 348 14.54 -6.05 -0.84
N VAL A 349 15.41 -6.22 0.16
CA VAL A 349 15.87 -5.15 1.06
C VAL A 349 16.58 -4.04 0.28
N ILE A 350 17.46 -4.37 -0.66
CA ILE A 350 18.12 -3.37 -1.52
C ILE A 350 17.06 -2.55 -2.28
N LEU A 351 16.07 -3.22 -2.88
CA LEU A 351 15.00 -2.55 -3.62
C LEU A 351 14.06 -1.72 -2.70
N ILE A 352 13.88 -2.10 -1.44
CA ILE A 352 13.11 -1.30 -0.47
C ILE A 352 13.84 -0.01 -0.11
N VAL A 353 15.17 -0.09 0.06
CA VAL A 353 15.99 1.05 0.50
C VAL A 353 16.28 2.01 -0.66
N LEU A 354 16.62 1.48 -1.84
CA LEU A 354 17.02 2.28 -3.00
C LEU A 354 15.88 2.53 -3.99
N GLY A 355 14.81 1.73 -3.95
CA GLY A 355 13.67 1.87 -4.85
C GLY A 355 12.71 2.97 -4.43
N SER A 356 12.01 3.53 -5.41
CA SER A 356 10.94 4.53 -5.22
C SER A 356 9.61 4.02 -5.78
N GLY A 357 8.50 4.58 -5.29
CA GLY A 357 7.16 4.36 -5.81
C GLY A 357 6.81 2.87 -6.03
N PRO A 358 6.43 2.48 -7.27
CA PRO A 358 5.98 1.13 -7.58
C PRO A 358 7.02 0.02 -7.33
N VAL A 359 8.33 0.32 -7.50
CA VAL A 359 9.41 -0.64 -7.26
C VAL A 359 9.50 -1.02 -5.78
N LYS A 360 9.31 -0.05 -4.90
CA LYS A 360 9.29 -0.26 -3.45
C LYS A 360 8.10 -1.14 -3.04
N GLY A 361 6.91 -0.90 -3.63
CA GLY A 361 5.73 -1.74 -3.42
C GLY A 361 5.94 -3.20 -3.85
N PHE A 362 6.53 -3.42 -5.02
CA PHE A 362 6.95 -4.75 -5.47
C PHE A 362 7.88 -5.44 -4.46
N ALA A 363 8.92 -4.72 -4.02
CA ALA A 363 9.93 -5.28 -3.12
C ALA A 363 9.38 -5.63 -1.73
N ILE A 364 8.48 -4.80 -1.19
CA ILE A 364 7.80 -5.07 0.08
C ILE A 364 6.95 -6.34 -0.04
N ASN A 365 6.14 -6.47 -1.11
CA ASN A 365 5.30 -7.64 -1.32
C ASN A 365 6.13 -8.91 -1.52
N LEU A 366 7.26 -8.81 -2.23
CA LEU A 366 8.20 -9.92 -2.40
C LEU A 366 8.82 -10.33 -1.06
N ALA A 367 9.31 -9.38 -0.26
CA ALA A 367 9.90 -9.68 1.05
C ALA A 367 8.91 -10.35 2.00
N LEU A 368 7.68 -9.81 2.09
CA LEU A 368 6.61 -10.40 2.89
C LEU A 368 6.25 -11.79 2.39
N GLY A 369 6.14 -11.96 1.07
CA GLY A 369 5.89 -13.24 0.45
C GLY A 369 6.96 -14.27 0.81
N VAL A 370 8.23 -13.91 0.79
CA VAL A 370 9.34 -14.82 1.19
C VAL A 370 9.22 -15.20 2.67
N ILE A 371 8.94 -14.28 3.56
CA ILE A 371 8.76 -14.57 5.00
C ILE A 371 7.58 -15.52 5.22
N VAL A 372 6.43 -15.23 4.62
CA VAL A 372 5.23 -16.07 4.73
C VAL A 372 5.44 -17.44 4.10
N SER A 373 6.17 -17.50 2.95
CA SER A 373 6.47 -18.77 2.28
C SER A 373 7.32 -19.69 3.13
N MET A 374 8.34 -19.16 3.80
CA MET A 374 9.17 -19.96 4.73
C MET A 374 8.32 -20.55 5.86
N PHE A 375 7.43 -19.74 6.43
CA PHE A 375 6.53 -20.25 7.48
C PHE A 375 5.59 -21.33 6.95
N THR A 376 4.94 -21.12 5.81
CA THR A 376 3.96 -22.07 5.27
C THR A 376 4.60 -23.34 4.73
N ALA A 377 5.75 -23.25 4.04
CA ALA A 377 6.45 -24.41 3.52
C ALA A 377 7.06 -25.26 4.67
N VAL A 378 7.72 -24.63 5.65
CA VAL A 378 8.42 -25.36 6.71
C VAL A 378 7.44 -25.85 7.79
N SER A 379 6.51 -25.00 8.26
CA SER A 379 5.63 -25.34 9.38
C SER A 379 4.35 -26.02 8.94
N MET A 380 3.63 -25.41 7.98
CA MET A 380 2.30 -25.89 7.59
C MET A 380 2.39 -27.16 6.75
N SER A 381 3.25 -27.18 5.71
CA SER A 381 3.42 -28.38 4.88
C SER A 381 3.95 -29.55 5.69
N ARG A 382 4.88 -29.32 6.60
CA ARG A 382 5.38 -30.36 7.51
C ARG A 382 4.26 -30.95 8.38
N THR A 383 3.46 -30.09 9.01
CA THR A 383 2.36 -30.52 9.87
C THR A 383 1.31 -31.30 9.10
N LEU A 384 0.89 -30.81 7.93
CA LEU A 384 -0.09 -31.48 7.07
C LEU A 384 0.44 -32.84 6.55
N MET A 385 1.74 -32.90 6.15
CA MET A 385 2.35 -34.15 5.71
C MET A 385 2.42 -35.18 6.86
N HIS A 386 2.77 -34.74 8.09
CA HIS A 386 2.71 -35.62 9.27
C HIS A 386 1.33 -36.19 9.50
N MET A 387 0.30 -35.35 9.42
CA MET A 387 -1.10 -35.78 9.59
C MET A 387 -1.52 -36.73 8.47
N LEU A 388 -1.14 -36.48 7.22
CA LEU A 388 -1.43 -37.29 6.06
C LEU A 388 -0.81 -38.70 6.21
N ILE A 389 0.48 -38.79 6.57
CA ILE A 389 1.19 -40.04 6.79
C ILE A 389 0.61 -40.79 7.99
N ALA A 390 0.29 -40.10 9.10
CA ALA A 390 -0.33 -40.69 10.28
C ALA A 390 -1.73 -41.27 10.02
N ALA A 391 -2.47 -40.67 9.09
CA ALA A 391 -3.79 -41.14 8.65
C ALA A 391 -3.72 -42.48 7.91
N ARG A 392 -2.55 -42.88 7.42
CA ARG A 392 -2.30 -44.12 6.68
C ARG A 392 -3.33 -44.30 5.53
N ILE A 393 -3.64 -43.23 4.81
CA ILE A 393 -4.58 -43.25 3.64
C ILE A 393 -4.00 -44.20 2.60
N THR A 394 -2.71 -44.12 2.37
CA THR A 394 -1.93 -45.04 1.55
C THR A 394 -0.51 -45.19 2.07
N ASN A 395 0.04 -46.38 1.96
CA ASN A 395 1.46 -46.63 2.29
C ASN A 395 2.31 -46.79 1.02
N ARG A 396 1.71 -46.58 -0.17
CA ARG A 396 2.41 -46.73 -1.45
C ARG A 396 3.18 -45.45 -1.77
N PRO A 397 4.52 -45.50 -1.95
CA PRO A 397 5.35 -44.33 -2.29
C PRO A 397 4.91 -43.61 -3.54
N PHE A 398 4.32 -44.34 -4.49
CA PHE A 398 3.75 -43.79 -5.71
C PHE A 398 2.80 -42.59 -5.49
N TRP A 399 1.92 -42.69 -4.48
CA TRP A 399 0.97 -41.61 -4.18
C TRP A 399 1.63 -40.35 -3.59
N TYR A 400 2.87 -40.48 -3.13
CA TYR A 400 3.69 -39.35 -2.65
C TYR A 400 4.68 -38.84 -3.71
N GLY A 401 4.48 -39.26 -4.99
CA GLY A 401 5.30 -38.82 -6.10
C GLY A 401 6.61 -39.61 -6.32
N SER A 402 6.85 -40.69 -5.58
CA SER A 402 8.01 -41.54 -5.78
C SER A 402 7.66 -42.74 -6.68
N ASN A 403 8.49 -42.98 -7.70
CA ASN A 403 8.31 -44.09 -8.66
C ASN A 403 9.06 -45.37 -8.23
N VAL A 404 9.35 -45.53 -6.93
CA VAL A 404 10.04 -46.72 -6.41
C VAL A 404 9.18 -47.96 -6.55
N SER A 405 9.77 -49.03 -7.08
CA SER A 405 9.11 -50.29 -7.29
C SER A 405 8.61 -50.91 -5.96
N PRO A 406 7.43 -51.56 -5.91
CA PRO A 406 6.83 -52.09 -4.68
C PRO A 406 7.70 -53.14 -3.95
N SER A 407 8.64 -53.79 -4.65
CA SER A 407 9.53 -54.80 -4.11
C SER A 407 10.53 -54.25 -3.06
N VAL A 408 11.05 -53.04 -3.26
CA VAL A 408 12.01 -52.40 -2.32
C VAL A 408 11.31 -51.93 -1.05
N THR A 409 10.07 -51.50 -1.15
CA THR A 409 9.25 -50.99 -0.03
C THR A 409 8.76 -52.09 0.89
N MET A 410 8.43 -53.29 0.40
CA MET A 410 7.99 -54.43 1.25
C MET A 410 9.12 -54.97 2.11
N GLU A 411 10.37 -55.02 1.62
CA GLU A 411 11.52 -55.44 2.44
C GLU A 411 11.86 -54.42 3.52
N ALA A 412 11.76 -53.13 3.25
CA ALA A 412 12.01 -52.08 4.24
C ALA A 412 10.92 -52.05 5.34
N PHE A 413 9.66 -52.28 5.00
CA PHE A 413 8.57 -52.41 5.98
C PHE A 413 8.68 -53.70 6.82
N ALA A 414 9.12 -54.82 6.23
CA ALA A 414 9.31 -56.08 6.94
C ALA A 414 10.52 -56.04 7.92
N LYS A 415 11.55 -55.26 7.59
CA LYS A 415 12.73 -55.07 8.48
C LYS A 415 12.43 -54.09 9.63
N GLY A 416 11.54 -53.14 9.46
CA GLY A 416 11.15 -52.14 10.49
C GLY A 416 10.27 -52.72 11.61
N ASP A 417 9.42 -53.69 11.32
CA ASP A 417 8.52 -54.33 12.29
C ASP A 417 9.22 -55.44 13.14
N LYS A 418 10.43 -55.88 12.73
CA LYS A 418 11.21 -56.89 13.50
C LYS A 418 12.16 -56.28 14.53
N LYS A 419 12.17 -54.97 14.72
CA LYS A 419 13.01 -54.23 15.70
C LYS A 419 12.18 -53.47 16.74
N LYS A 420 10.99 -54.00 17.07
CA LYS A 420 10.25 -53.61 18.28
C LYS A 420 10.03 -54.79 19.15
#